data_8c35ba3384119db27ad949a901fce342
#
_entry.id   8c35ba3384119db27ad949a901fce342
#
_cell.length_a   1.000
_cell.length_b   1.000
_cell.length_c   1.000
_cell.angle_alpha   90.00
_cell.angle_beta   90.00
_cell.angle_gamma   90.00
#
_symmetry.space_group_name_H-M   'P 1'
#
loop_
_entity.id
_entity.type
_entity.pdbx_description
1 polymer ?
#
loop_
_entity_poly.entity_id
_entity_poly.type
_entity_poly.pdbx_seq_one_letter_code
_entity_poly.pdbx_strand_id
1 'polypeptide(L)'
;DHESTLEQVQERGFLKCGVSGSAVAFSETQADGSVTGIDADYCYAVAAAIFGDYSKVEFTALTAAERFTALSAGEVDLLVRNTTWTQSRDTELGNDFGPTTYYDGQQLMGRNSDGLSASSTLKDIDGLRVCTNAGTTTEKNITEGARLAGAAIELVTVEAFPEAMEKFKAGECDLVTTDGSGLVGNRAKEGALNDWAIFPASPISKEPLGPVYRSNDSQWADIVNWTVYATFIADEYGVGRANVDSFDYDANPEMGRLMG
;
A
#
# COMPACT_ATOMS: atom_id res chain seq x y z
N ASP A 1 15.58 -28.04 10.67
CA ASP A 1 15.78 -26.69 11.20
C ASP A 1 15.41 -25.72 10.09
N HIS A 2 14.39 -24.91 10.31
CA HIS A 2 13.98 -23.92 9.33
C HIS A 2 14.78 -22.65 9.68
N GLU A 3 15.67 -22.25 8.79
CA GLU A 3 16.43 -21.00 8.91
C GLU A 3 15.45 -19.84 8.96
N SER A 4 15.57 -18.96 9.97
CA SER A 4 14.67 -17.82 10.13
C SER A 4 14.86 -16.80 8.99
N THR A 5 13.84 -16.01 8.69
CA THR A 5 13.97 -14.96 7.69
C THR A 5 15.07 -13.96 8.08
N LEU A 6 15.23 -13.68 9.38
CA LEU A 6 16.30 -12.79 9.87
C LEU A 6 17.69 -13.34 9.54
N GLU A 7 17.95 -14.62 9.79
CA GLU A 7 19.24 -15.26 9.48
C GLU A 7 19.55 -15.17 7.99
N GLN A 8 18.59 -15.49 7.12
CA GLN A 8 18.74 -15.39 5.68
C GLN A 8 19.06 -13.96 5.22
N VAL A 9 18.36 -12.97 5.79
CA VAL A 9 18.56 -11.53 5.48
C VAL A 9 19.95 -11.08 5.93
N GLN A 10 20.38 -11.47 7.15
CA GLN A 10 21.69 -11.12 7.70
C GLN A 10 22.83 -11.77 6.92
N GLU A 11 22.74 -13.06 6.59
CA GLU A 11 23.75 -13.76 5.79
C GLU A 11 23.89 -13.14 4.38
N ARG A 12 22.78 -12.78 3.77
CA ARG A 12 22.78 -12.13 2.46
C ARG A 12 23.30 -10.69 2.50
N GLY A 13 23.16 -10.01 3.64
CA GLY A 13 23.63 -8.64 3.86
C GLY A 13 22.71 -7.55 3.36
N PHE A 14 21.48 -7.86 2.95
CA PHE A 14 20.43 -6.91 2.56
C PHE A 14 19.02 -7.52 2.65
N LEU A 15 18.03 -6.65 2.81
CA LEU A 15 16.61 -6.98 2.80
C LEU A 15 16.06 -7.01 1.37
N LYS A 16 15.28 -8.02 1.01
CA LYS A 16 14.45 -8.00 -0.22
C LYS A 16 13.04 -7.55 0.12
N CYS A 17 12.63 -6.39 -0.41
CA CYS A 17 11.33 -5.81 -0.15
C CYS A 17 10.47 -5.73 -1.41
N GLY A 18 9.29 -6.35 -1.38
CA GLY A 18 8.30 -6.29 -2.44
C GLY A 18 7.45 -5.02 -2.33
N VAL A 19 7.38 -4.26 -3.41
CA VAL A 19 6.65 -2.99 -3.50
C VAL A 19 5.82 -2.92 -4.78
N SER A 20 5.00 -1.88 -4.95
CA SER A 20 4.27 -1.67 -6.21
C SER A 20 5.19 -1.16 -7.32
N GLY A 21 6.09 -0.25 -7.02
CA GLY A 21 6.90 0.46 -7.99
C GLY A 21 6.17 1.56 -8.77
N SER A 22 4.84 1.63 -8.69
CA SER A 22 4.00 2.61 -9.41
C SER A 22 2.89 3.24 -8.56
N ALA A 23 2.78 2.86 -7.28
CA ALA A 23 1.77 3.42 -6.39
C ALA A 23 2.20 4.81 -5.90
N VAL A 24 1.50 5.84 -6.36
CA VAL A 24 1.77 7.25 -6.03
C VAL A 24 1.76 7.45 -4.52
N ALA A 25 2.79 8.09 -3.98
CA ALA A 25 3.04 8.36 -2.57
C ALA A 25 3.28 7.11 -1.69
N PHE A 26 3.09 5.89 -2.18
CA PHE A 26 3.36 4.65 -1.44
C PHE A 26 4.69 4.01 -1.86
N SER A 27 4.85 3.69 -3.14
CA SER A 27 6.11 3.19 -3.68
C SER A 27 6.20 3.48 -5.17
N GLU A 28 6.92 4.54 -5.52
CA GLU A 28 7.20 4.91 -6.90
C GLU A 28 8.67 4.74 -7.21
N THR A 29 8.97 3.98 -8.27
CA THR A 29 10.33 3.86 -8.80
C THR A 29 10.69 5.14 -9.56
N GLN A 30 11.76 5.78 -9.14
CA GLN A 30 12.26 7.01 -9.72
C GLN A 30 13.19 6.74 -10.91
N ALA A 31 13.49 7.76 -11.69
CA ALA A 31 14.35 7.64 -12.87
C ALA A 31 15.79 7.17 -12.55
N ASP A 32 16.26 7.42 -11.34
CA ASP A 32 17.57 6.98 -10.84
C ASP A 32 17.56 5.56 -10.26
N GLY A 33 16.39 4.89 -10.27
CA GLY A 33 16.18 3.55 -9.73
C GLY A 33 15.85 3.50 -8.23
N SER A 34 15.86 4.62 -7.53
CA SER A 34 15.40 4.67 -6.14
C SER A 34 13.88 4.48 -6.05
N VAL A 35 13.40 4.02 -4.90
CA VAL A 35 11.96 3.89 -4.64
C VAL A 35 11.60 4.83 -3.50
N THR A 36 10.53 5.61 -3.69
CA THR A 36 10.09 6.63 -2.73
C THR A 36 8.62 6.43 -2.35
N GLY A 37 8.26 6.84 -1.15
CA GLY A 37 6.92 6.79 -0.62
C GLY A 37 6.84 6.02 0.71
N ILE A 38 5.68 6.07 1.37
CA ILE A 38 5.52 5.53 2.72
C ILE A 38 5.83 4.02 2.82
N ASP A 39 5.46 3.23 1.81
CA ASP A 39 5.76 1.80 1.78
C ASP A 39 7.27 1.56 1.63
N ALA A 40 7.92 2.32 0.75
CA ALA A 40 9.38 2.27 0.59
C ALA A 40 10.10 2.69 1.88
N ASP A 41 9.60 3.71 2.58
CA ASP A 41 10.18 4.20 3.83
C ASP A 41 10.14 3.13 4.92
N TYR A 42 9.09 2.32 5.00
CA TYR A 42 9.04 1.17 5.91
C TYR A 42 10.03 0.05 5.53
N CYS A 43 10.27 -0.19 4.23
CA CYS A 43 11.34 -1.10 3.81
C CYS A 43 12.71 -0.58 4.25
N TYR A 44 13.00 0.71 4.06
CA TYR A 44 14.23 1.36 4.54
C TYR A 44 14.36 1.29 6.06
N ALA A 45 13.26 1.50 6.79
CA ALA A 45 13.25 1.45 8.25
C ALA A 45 13.57 0.04 8.78
N VAL A 46 13.02 -1.01 8.18
CA VAL A 46 13.33 -2.41 8.55
C VAL A 46 14.78 -2.73 8.22
N ALA A 47 15.31 -2.31 7.07
CA ALA A 47 16.72 -2.49 6.75
C ALA A 47 17.63 -1.77 7.76
N ALA A 48 17.28 -0.55 8.14
CA ALA A 48 18.01 0.20 9.18
C ALA A 48 17.96 -0.49 10.54
N ALA A 49 16.82 -1.07 10.91
CA ALA A 49 16.70 -1.81 12.19
C ALA A 49 17.58 -3.06 12.23
N ILE A 50 17.80 -3.73 11.10
CA ILE A 50 18.61 -4.97 11.03
C ILE A 50 20.11 -4.65 10.91
N PHE A 51 20.47 -3.67 10.08
CA PHE A 51 21.85 -3.42 9.66
C PHE A 51 22.45 -2.13 10.19
N GLY A 52 21.67 -1.24 10.82
CA GLY A 52 22.10 0.13 11.10
C GLY A 52 22.29 0.99 9.83
N ASP A 53 21.84 0.48 8.67
CA ASP A 53 22.02 1.08 7.35
C ASP A 53 20.77 0.90 6.51
N TYR A 54 20.01 1.97 6.29
CA TYR A 54 18.78 1.95 5.50
C TYR A 54 19.00 1.59 4.03
N SER A 55 20.23 1.76 3.50
CA SER A 55 20.55 1.45 2.11
C SER A 55 20.65 -0.07 1.83
N LYS A 56 20.64 -0.90 2.87
CA LYS A 56 20.71 -2.36 2.77
C LYS A 56 19.34 -2.97 2.41
N VAL A 57 18.72 -2.48 1.35
CA VAL A 57 17.45 -2.98 0.82
C VAL A 57 17.51 -3.08 -0.70
N GLU A 58 16.96 -4.18 -1.22
CA GLU A 58 16.70 -4.38 -2.64
C GLU A 58 15.19 -4.43 -2.87
N PHE A 59 14.70 -3.59 -3.78
CA PHE A 59 13.28 -3.52 -4.10
C PHE A 59 12.93 -4.40 -5.29
N THR A 60 11.81 -5.12 -5.15
CA THR A 60 11.19 -5.87 -6.24
C THR A 60 9.80 -5.30 -6.50
N ALA A 61 9.58 -4.76 -7.71
CA ALA A 61 8.25 -4.32 -8.11
C ALA A 61 7.39 -5.54 -8.44
N LEU A 62 6.21 -5.62 -7.80
CA LEU A 62 5.28 -6.74 -7.92
C LEU A 62 3.90 -6.25 -8.32
N THR A 63 3.21 -6.97 -9.19
CA THR A 63 1.79 -6.75 -9.45
C THR A 63 0.93 -7.11 -8.23
N ALA A 64 -0.31 -6.66 -8.21
CA ALA A 64 -1.23 -7.02 -7.14
C ALA A 64 -1.54 -8.53 -7.12
N ALA A 65 -1.55 -9.18 -8.28
CA ALA A 65 -1.85 -10.61 -8.41
C ALA A 65 -0.70 -11.50 -7.92
N GLU A 66 0.56 -11.11 -8.17
CA GLU A 66 1.71 -11.97 -7.88
C GLU A 66 2.33 -11.77 -6.49
N ARG A 67 2.02 -10.65 -5.80
CA ARG A 67 2.68 -10.25 -4.55
C ARG A 67 2.71 -11.33 -3.46
N PHE A 68 1.62 -12.03 -3.24
CA PHE A 68 1.55 -13.08 -2.20
C PHE A 68 2.32 -14.33 -2.60
N THR A 69 2.30 -14.70 -3.89
CA THR A 69 3.08 -15.83 -4.42
C THR A 69 4.58 -15.56 -4.30
N ALA A 70 5.02 -14.35 -4.65
CA ALA A 70 6.41 -13.93 -4.51
C ALA A 70 6.88 -13.96 -3.05
N LEU A 71 6.05 -13.50 -2.11
CA LEU A 71 6.36 -13.57 -0.68
C LEU A 71 6.45 -15.03 -0.20
N SER A 72 5.48 -15.86 -0.55
CA SER A 72 5.42 -17.27 -0.15
C SER A 72 6.57 -18.09 -0.75
N ALA A 73 7.01 -17.76 -1.97
CA ALA A 73 8.16 -18.39 -2.63
C ALA A 73 9.51 -17.92 -2.11
N GLY A 74 9.57 -16.92 -1.22
CA GLY A 74 10.81 -16.34 -0.70
C GLY A 74 11.56 -15.46 -1.69
N GLU A 75 10.90 -15.01 -2.76
CA GLU A 75 11.47 -14.04 -3.69
C GLU A 75 11.69 -12.69 -3.01
N VAL A 76 10.83 -12.36 -2.05
CA VAL A 76 10.96 -11.24 -1.13
C VAL A 76 10.83 -11.71 0.32
N ASP A 77 11.46 -10.97 1.24
CA ASP A 77 11.41 -11.26 2.68
C ASP A 77 10.25 -10.54 3.36
N LEU A 78 9.92 -9.38 2.83
CA LEU A 78 8.90 -8.46 3.31
C LEU A 78 8.13 -7.90 2.13
N LEU A 79 6.82 -7.78 2.28
CA LEU A 79 5.93 -7.15 1.30
C LEU A 79 5.33 -5.89 1.90
N VAL A 80 5.68 -4.71 1.35
CA VAL A 80 5.08 -3.43 1.70
C VAL A 80 4.58 -2.79 0.42
N ARG A 81 3.33 -3.11 0.06
CA ARG A 81 2.77 -2.83 -1.26
C ARG A 81 1.31 -2.43 -1.14
N ASN A 82 1.01 -1.35 -0.40
CA ASN A 82 -0.37 -0.90 -0.16
C ASN A 82 -1.35 -2.10 -0.06
N THR A 83 -1.01 -3.05 0.81
CA THR A 83 -1.69 -4.34 0.92
C THR A 83 -2.70 -4.31 2.05
N THR A 84 -3.98 -4.45 1.69
CA THR A 84 -5.08 -4.47 2.65
C THR A 84 -5.06 -5.74 3.48
N TRP A 85 -5.10 -5.58 4.80
CA TRP A 85 -5.27 -6.66 5.75
C TRP A 85 -6.72 -7.17 5.70
N THR A 86 -6.90 -8.38 5.24
CA THR A 86 -8.21 -9.07 5.25
C THR A 86 -8.07 -10.43 5.90
N GLN A 87 -9.17 -10.93 6.47
CA GLN A 87 -9.19 -12.25 7.10
C GLN A 87 -8.65 -13.34 6.16
N SER A 88 -9.13 -13.40 4.93
CA SER A 88 -8.72 -14.45 3.99
C SER A 88 -7.24 -14.37 3.63
N ARG A 89 -6.68 -13.17 3.48
CA ARG A 89 -5.24 -13.00 3.21
C ARG A 89 -4.37 -13.43 4.39
N ASP A 90 -4.84 -13.14 5.60
CA ASP A 90 -4.15 -13.45 6.84
C ASP A 90 -4.22 -14.95 7.19
N THR A 91 -5.40 -15.57 7.02
CA THR A 91 -5.63 -16.93 7.50
C THR A 91 -5.46 -18.03 6.46
N GLU A 92 -5.53 -17.72 5.16
CA GLU A 92 -5.57 -18.73 4.09
C GLU A 92 -4.30 -18.77 3.24
N LEU A 93 -3.48 -17.71 3.26
CA LEU A 93 -2.31 -17.59 2.37
C LEU A 93 -0.97 -17.93 3.05
N GLY A 94 -0.97 -18.28 4.33
CA GLY A 94 0.26 -18.56 5.08
C GLY A 94 1.13 -17.32 5.31
N ASN A 95 0.50 -16.16 5.40
CA ASN A 95 1.13 -14.88 5.66
C ASN A 95 0.49 -14.20 6.86
N ASP A 96 1.26 -13.40 7.57
CA ASP A 96 0.80 -12.57 8.67
C ASP A 96 0.96 -11.09 8.29
N PHE A 97 0.14 -10.24 8.91
CA PHE A 97 0.19 -8.79 8.72
C PHE A 97 0.82 -8.11 9.94
N GLY A 98 1.67 -7.14 9.68
CA GLY A 98 2.12 -6.20 10.70
C GLY A 98 1.08 -5.12 10.99
N PRO A 99 1.41 -4.16 11.88
CA PRO A 99 0.51 -3.06 12.21
C PRO A 99 0.12 -2.24 10.98
N THR A 100 -1.12 -1.76 10.98
CA THR A 100 -1.62 -0.91 9.89
C THR A 100 -0.83 0.40 9.82
N THR A 101 -0.21 0.65 8.67
CA THR A 101 0.58 1.85 8.41
C THR A 101 -0.23 2.99 7.81
N TYR A 102 -1.34 2.66 7.15
CA TYR A 102 -2.26 3.63 6.56
C TYR A 102 -3.69 3.07 6.53
N TYR A 103 -4.65 3.86 7.00
CA TYR A 103 -6.08 3.52 6.91
C TYR A 103 -6.68 4.18 5.69
N ASP A 104 -6.97 3.38 4.68
CA ASP A 104 -7.56 3.82 3.42
C ASP A 104 -9.00 3.33 3.25
N GLY A 105 -9.58 3.62 2.11
CA GLY A 105 -10.89 3.14 1.71
C GLY A 105 -11.07 3.34 0.21
N GLN A 106 -11.74 2.38 -0.43
CA GLN A 106 -11.96 2.41 -1.86
C GLN A 106 -12.97 3.48 -2.26
N GLN A 107 -12.63 4.19 -3.33
CA GLN A 107 -13.52 5.14 -4.02
C GLN A 107 -13.41 4.93 -5.54
N LEU A 108 -14.16 5.71 -6.29
CA LEU A 108 -14.12 5.75 -7.74
C LEU A 108 -13.70 7.15 -8.19
N MET A 109 -13.14 7.23 -9.39
CA MET A 109 -12.83 8.52 -10.03
C MET A 109 -13.38 8.52 -11.46
N GLY A 110 -14.06 9.60 -11.81
CA GLY A 110 -14.67 9.82 -13.12
C GLY A 110 -14.60 11.27 -13.53
N ARG A 111 -14.98 11.56 -14.79
CA ARG A 111 -14.92 12.91 -15.34
C ARG A 111 -16.14 13.73 -14.93
N ASN A 112 -15.93 14.98 -14.56
CA ASN A 112 -17.01 15.93 -14.31
C ASN A 112 -17.84 16.20 -15.59
N SER A 113 -17.19 16.15 -16.77
CA SER A 113 -17.84 16.30 -18.07
C SER A 113 -18.90 15.23 -18.34
N ASP A 114 -18.76 14.05 -17.72
CA ASP A 114 -19.69 12.92 -17.88
C ASP A 114 -20.84 12.97 -16.85
N GLY A 115 -20.97 14.09 -16.14
CA GLY A 115 -22.01 14.34 -15.14
C GLY A 115 -21.69 13.77 -13.76
N LEU A 116 -20.48 13.28 -13.55
CA LEU A 116 -20.03 12.76 -12.27
C LEU A 116 -19.53 13.88 -11.35
N SER A 117 -19.72 13.69 -10.05
CA SER A 117 -19.33 14.67 -9.03
C SER A 117 -19.00 13.97 -7.71
N ALA A 118 -18.48 14.71 -6.73
CA ALA A 118 -18.22 14.18 -5.40
C ALA A 118 -19.49 13.66 -4.66
N SER A 119 -20.68 14.05 -5.13
CA SER A 119 -21.97 13.55 -4.61
C SER A 119 -22.50 12.33 -5.35
N SER A 120 -21.85 11.87 -6.41
CA SER A 120 -22.22 10.65 -7.12
C SER A 120 -22.07 9.41 -6.23
N THR A 121 -22.83 8.38 -6.54
CA THR A 121 -22.95 7.14 -5.79
C THR A 121 -22.76 5.93 -6.71
N LEU A 122 -22.76 4.73 -6.17
CA LEU A 122 -22.72 3.50 -6.98
C LEU A 122 -23.97 3.28 -7.87
N LYS A 123 -25.06 4.02 -7.67
CA LYS A 123 -26.21 3.98 -8.57
C LYS A 123 -25.97 4.74 -9.86
N ASP A 124 -25.07 5.73 -9.82
CA ASP A 124 -24.79 6.59 -10.95
C ASP A 124 -23.81 5.97 -11.95
N ILE A 125 -23.29 4.76 -11.66
CA ILE A 125 -22.33 4.06 -12.52
C ILE A 125 -22.96 2.96 -13.39
N ASP A 126 -24.28 2.86 -13.42
CA ASP A 126 -24.98 1.85 -14.22
C ASP A 126 -24.64 1.99 -15.72
N GLY A 127 -24.29 0.87 -16.35
CA GLY A 127 -23.88 0.79 -17.75
C GLY A 127 -22.47 1.29 -18.05
N LEU A 128 -21.70 1.70 -17.05
CA LEU A 128 -20.35 2.26 -17.24
C LEU A 128 -19.24 1.21 -17.21
N ARG A 129 -18.14 1.49 -17.92
CA ARG A 129 -16.90 0.70 -17.92
C ARG A 129 -16.00 1.17 -16.76
N VAL A 130 -15.63 0.25 -15.88
CA VAL A 130 -14.84 0.53 -14.68
C VAL A 130 -13.52 -0.21 -14.74
N CYS A 131 -12.40 0.50 -14.75
CA CYS A 131 -11.06 -0.07 -14.72
C CYS A 131 -10.52 -0.20 -13.30
N THR A 132 -9.89 -1.33 -12.99
CA THR A 132 -9.16 -1.58 -11.73
C THR A 132 -8.07 -2.65 -11.91
N ASN A 133 -7.22 -2.84 -10.89
CA ASN A 133 -6.23 -3.92 -10.89
C ASN A 133 -6.88 -5.28 -10.60
N ALA A 134 -6.44 -6.30 -11.34
CA ALA A 134 -6.75 -7.69 -11.05
C ALA A 134 -6.15 -8.16 -9.72
N GLY A 135 -6.81 -9.10 -9.02
CA GLY A 135 -6.31 -9.72 -7.78
C GLY A 135 -6.37 -8.81 -6.55
N THR A 136 -7.21 -7.79 -6.57
CA THR A 136 -7.32 -6.78 -5.51
C THR A 136 -8.62 -6.91 -4.71
N THR A 137 -8.62 -6.32 -3.51
CA THR A 137 -9.86 -6.08 -2.75
C THR A 137 -10.77 -5.14 -3.52
N THR A 138 -10.20 -4.17 -4.25
CA THR A 138 -10.96 -3.18 -5.01
C THR A 138 -11.73 -3.78 -6.18
N GLU A 139 -11.18 -4.81 -6.85
CA GLU A 139 -11.89 -5.60 -7.86
C GLU A 139 -13.13 -6.30 -7.26
N LYS A 140 -12.95 -6.95 -6.11
CA LYS A 140 -14.04 -7.65 -5.42
C LYS A 140 -15.09 -6.67 -4.91
N ASN A 141 -14.68 -5.61 -4.25
CA ASN A 141 -15.57 -4.62 -3.64
C ASN A 141 -16.43 -3.89 -4.68
N ILE A 142 -15.84 -3.49 -5.83
CA ILE A 142 -16.63 -2.79 -6.85
C ILE A 142 -17.64 -3.74 -7.50
N THR A 143 -17.27 -4.99 -7.72
CA THR A 143 -18.19 -6.01 -8.26
C THR A 143 -19.39 -6.20 -7.35
N GLU A 144 -19.14 -6.39 -6.06
CA GLU A 144 -20.21 -6.59 -5.07
C GLU A 144 -20.99 -5.30 -4.81
N GLY A 145 -20.30 -4.17 -4.66
CA GLY A 145 -20.94 -2.88 -4.42
C GLY A 145 -21.86 -2.44 -5.54
N ALA A 146 -21.46 -2.58 -6.81
CA ALA A 146 -22.29 -2.29 -7.97
C ALA A 146 -23.52 -3.19 -7.99
N ARG A 147 -23.34 -4.50 -7.78
CA ARG A 147 -24.44 -5.47 -7.69
C ARG A 147 -25.47 -5.09 -6.61
N LEU A 148 -25.00 -4.74 -5.41
CA LEU A 148 -25.87 -4.33 -4.30
C LEU A 148 -26.59 -2.99 -4.57
N ALA A 149 -25.98 -2.09 -5.30
CA ALA A 149 -26.57 -0.82 -5.73
C ALA A 149 -27.56 -0.98 -6.88
N GLY A 150 -27.61 -2.17 -7.51
CA GLY A 150 -28.43 -2.43 -8.70
C GLY A 150 -27.85 -1.84 -9.98
N ALA A 151 -26.55 -1.56 -10.01
CA ALA A 151 -25.84 -1.05 -11.17
C ALA A 151 -25.16 -2.22 -11.93
N ALA A 152 -25.40 -2.31 -13.23
CA ALA A 152 -24.69 -3.20 -14.13
C ALA A 152 -23.47 -2.49 -14.70
N ILE A 153 -22.27 -2.95 -14.35
CA ILE A 153 -21.01 -2.37 -14.83
C ILE A 153 -20.30 -3.34 -15.77
N GLU A 154 -19.48 -2.79 -16.67
CA GLU A 154 -18.48 -3.54 -17.41
C GLU A 154 -17.13 -3.39 -16.67
N LEU A 155 -16.69 -4.45 -15.99
CA LEU A 155 -15.42 -4.43 -15.25
C LEU A 155 -14.27 -4.75 -16.20
N VAL A 156 -13.28 -3.87 -16.28
CA VAL A 156 -12.05 -4.02 -17.06
C VAL A 156 -10.89 -4.14 -16.07
N THR A 157 -10.30 -5.31 -15.99
CA THR A 157 -9.14 -5.56 -15.11
C THR A 157 -7.83 -5.41 -15.86
N VAL A 158 -6.84 -4.83 -15.19
CA VAL A 158 -5.48 -4.60 -15.69
C VAL A 158 -4.45 -5.12 -14.68
N GLU A 159 -3.21 -5.31 -15.11
CA GLU A 159 -2.14 -5.77 -14.21
C GLU A 159 -1.61 -4.66 -13.30
N ALA A 160 -1.42 -3.46 -13.84
CA ALA A 160 -0.90 -2.32 -13.10
C ALA A 160 -1.82 -1.09 -13.21
N PHE A 161 -1.95 -0.32 -12.13
CA PHE A 161 -2.86 0.83 -12.10
C PHE A 161 -2.53 1.94 -13.12
N PRO A 162 -1.27 2.22 -13.47
CA PRO A 162 -0.98 3.12 -14.60
C PRO A 162 -1.68 2.75 -15.90
N GLU A 163 -1.85 1.45 -16.19
CA GLU A 163 -2.60 1.01 -17.38
C GLU A 163 -4.10 1.38 -17.27
N ALA A 164 -4.70 1.23 -16.08
CA ALA A 164 -6.06 1.69 -15.83
C ALA A 164 -6.20 3.19 -16.08
N MET A 165 -5.21 3.97 -15.64
CA MET A 165 -5.19 5.43 -15.86
C MET A 165 -5.07 5.78 -17.35
N GLU A 166 -4.22 5.08 -18.12
CA GLU A 166 -4.11 5.28 -19.56
C GLU A 166 -5.44 4.97 -20.28
N LYS A 167 -6.07 3.83 -19.95
CA LYS A 167 -7.39 3.48 -20.48
C LYS A 167 -8.46 4.51 -20.12
N PHE A 168 -8.43 5.02 -18.90
CA PHE A 168 -9.33 6.09 -18.47
C PHE A 168 -9.09 7.37 -19.26
N LYS A 169 -7.86 7.83 -19.40
CA LYS A 169 -7.52 9.02 -20.21
C LYS A 169 -7.91 8.87 -21.68
N ALA A 170 -7.74 7.69 -22.24
CA ALA A 170 -8.11 7.37 -23.62
C ALA A 170 -9.64 7.24 -23.85
N GLY A 171 -10.45 7.23 -22.77
CA GLY A 171 -11.89 7.01 -22.86
C GLY A 171 -12.28 5.54 -23.09
N GLU A 172 -11.36 4.60 -22.92
CA GLU A 172 -11.64 3.18 -22.95
C GLU A 172 -12.33 2.70 -21.67
N CYS A 173 -12.09 3.40 -20.55
CA CYS A 173 -12.85 3.28 -19.31
C CYS A 173 -13.52 4.62 -18.98
N ASP A 174 -14.74 4.54 -18.46
CA ASP A 174 -15.49 5.71 -18.00
C ASP A 174 -15.07 6.09 -16.58
N LEU A 175 -14.64 5.10 -15.80
CA LEU A 175 -14.21 5.22 -14.41
C LEU A 175 -12.94 4.41 -14.14
N VAL A 176 -12.21 4.83 -13.11
CA VAL A 176 -11.21 4.01 -12.44
C VAL A 176 -11.57 3.87 -10.97
N THR A 177 -11.21 2.74 -10.36
CA THR A 177 -11.41 2.51 -8.93
C THR A 177 -10.18 1.87 -8.30
N THR A 178 -9.81 2.39 -7.15
CA THR A 178 -8.76 1.89 -6.26
C THR A 178 -8.94 2.55 -4.89
N ASP A 179 -7.96 2.43 -4.02
CA ASP A 179 -7.90 3.16 -2.75
C ASP A 179 -7.98 4.67 -2.99
N GLY A 180 -8.70 5.38 -2.12
CA GLY A 180 -8.94 6.81 -2.26
C GLY A 180 -7.66 7.65 -2.32
N SER A 181 -6.64 7.28 -1.51
CA SER A 181 -5.32 7.92 -1.54
C SER A 181 -4.67 7.82 -2.92
N GLY A 182 -4.76 6.64 -3.56
CA GLY A 182 -4.24 6.40 -4.90
C GLY A 182 -4.96 7.25 -5.95
N LEU A 183 -6.29 7.39 -5.84
CA LEU A 183 -7.07 8.28 -6.73
C LEU A 183 -6.67 9.74 -6.56
N VAL A 184 -6.53 10.21 -5.33
CA VAL A 184 -6.09 11.59 -5.02
C VAL A 184 -4.70 11.85 -5.61
N GLY A 185 -3.77 10.93 -5.39
CA GLY A 185 -2.40 11.04 -5.89
C GLY A 185 -2.34 11.09 -7.42
N ASN A 186 -3.03 10.17 -8.10
CA ASN A 186 -3.08 10.14 -9.57
C ASN A 186 -3.77 11.38 -10.16
N ARG A 187 -4.89 11.83 -9.57
CA ARG A 187 -5.57 13.06 -9.98
C ARG A 187 -4.66 14.29 -9.87
N ALA A 188 -3.89 14.38 -8.80
CA ALA A 188 -2.93 15.46 -8.59
C ALA A 188 -1.78 15.41 -9.61
N LYS A 189 -1.21 14.22 -9.82
CA LYS A 189 -0.12 13.97 -10.78
C LYS A 189 -0.50 14.35 -12.21
N GLU A 190 -1.75 14.09 -12.61
CA GLU A 190 -2.28 14.43 -13.93
C GLU A 190 -2.77 15.90 -14.02
N GLY A 191 -2.73 16.67 -12.94
CA GLY A 191 -3.21 18.06 -12.93
C GLY A 191 -4.72 18.22 -13.06
N ALA A 192 -5.49 17.15 -12.86
CA ALA A 192 -6.93 17.07 -13.15
C ALA A 192 -7.83 17.35 -11.92
N LEU A 193 -7.37 18.18 -10.99
CA LEU A 193 -8.07 18.47 -9.74
C LEU A 193 -9.50 19.01 -9.94
N ASN A 194 -9.71 19.75 -11.02
CA ASN A 194 -11.01 20.35 -11.35
C ASN A 194 -11.81 19.57 -12.42
N ASP A 195 -11.18 18.57 -13.06
CA ASP A 195 -11.77 17.87 -14.20
C ASP A 195 -12.33 16.49 -13.80
N TRP A 196 -11.77 15.90 -12.73
CA TRP A 196 -12.14 14.56 -12.27
C TRP A 196 -12.68 14.60 -10.84
N ALA A 197 -13.82 13.96 -10.63
CA ALA A 197 -14.44 13.78 -9.32
C ALA A 197 -14.03 12.44 -8.70
N ILE A 198 -13.76 12.45 -7.39
CA ILE A 198 -13.62 11.25 -6.58
C ILE A 198 -14.87 11.08 -5.75
N PHE A 199 -15.48 9.90 -5.82
CA PHE A 199 -16.76 9.59 -5.19
C PHE A 199 -16.87 8.09 -4.84
N PRO A 200 -17.90 7.70 -4.05
CA PRO A 200 -18.71 8.57 -3.20
C PRO A 200 -17.88 9.25 -2.12
N ALA A 201 -18.40 10.28 -1.49
CA ALA A 201 -17.69 11.03 -0.44
C ALA A 201 -17.28 10.11 0.75
N SER A 202 -18.11 9.12 1.07
CA SER A 202 -17.77 8.06 2.01
C SER A 202 -17.25 6.86 1.24
N PRO A 203 -16.02 6.36 1.50
CA PRO A 203 -15.48 5.18 0.83
C PRO A 203 -16.43 3.97 0.90
N ILE A 204 -16.41 3.14 -0.14
CA ILE A 204 -17.25 1.93 -0.23
C ILE A 204 -16.68 0.74 0.54
N SER A 205 -15.45 0.86 1.02
CA SER A 205 -14.77 -0.15 1.84
C SER A 205 -13.86 0.48 2.88
N LYS A 206 -13.32 -0.37 3.73
CA LYS A 206 -12.21 -0.04 4.65
C LYS A 206 -10.99 -0.84 4.22
N GLU A 207 -9.90 -0.15 3.97
CA GLU A 207 -8.66 -0.72 3.49
C GLU A 207 -7.52 -0.41 4.48
N PRO A 208 -7.38 -1.18 5.57
CA PRO A 208 -6.22 -1.05 6.46
C PRO A 208 -5.00 -1.65 5.77
N LEU A 209 -4.03 -0.80 5.41
CA LEU A 209 -2.83 -1.19 4.69
C LEU A 209 -1.69 -1.45 5.67
N GLY A 210 -0.93 -2.51 5.46
CA GLY A 210 0.19 -2.84 6.32
C GLY A 210 1.23 -3.75 5.65
N PRO A 211 2.41 -3.91 6.29
CA PRO A 211 3.42 -4.84 5.85
C PRO A 211 2.94 -6.28 6.01
N VAL A 212 3.41 -7.16 5.13
CA VAL A 212 3.08 -8.59 5.13
C VAL A 212 4.35 -9.41 5.11
N TYR A 213 4.37 -10.49 5.89
CA TYR A 213 5.48 -11.42 5.97
C TYR A 213 4.96 -12.86 6.10
N ARG A 214 5.84 -13.85 5.90
CA ARG A 214 5.47 -15.27 6.02
C ARG A 214 5.14 -15.63 7.48
N SER A 215 4.10 -16.43 7.67
CA SER A 215 3.67 -16.91 8.99
C SER A 215 4.73 -17.84 9.63
N ASN A 216 4.60 -18.06 10.94
CA ASN A 216 5.44 -18.94 11.75
C ASN A 216 6.90 -18.48 11.90
N ASP A 217 7.19 -17.20 11.76
CA ASP A 217 8.49 -16.59 12.06
C ASP A 217 8.28 -15.42 13.05
N SER A 218 8.16 -15.77 14.33
CA SER A 218 7.85 -14.78 15.37
C SER A 218 8.96 -13.74 15.55
N GLN A 219 10.23 -14.12 15.35
CA GLN A 219 11.34 -13.18 15.45
C GLN A 219 11.30 -12.15 14.30
N TRP A 220 10.98 -12.58 13.09
CA TRP A 220 10.81 -11.70 11.96
C TRP A 220 9.59 -10.77 12.17
N ALA A 221 8.48 -11.34 12.65
CA ALA A 221 7.29 -10.58 13.01
C ALA A 221 7.61 -9.46 14.02
N ASP A 222 8.36 -9.78 15.08
CA ASP A 222 8.76 -8.80 16.09
C ASP A 222 9.58 -7.64 15.48
N ILE A 223 10.54 -7.94 14.60
CA ILE A 223 11.35 -6.90 13.93
C ILE A 223 10.45 -5.98 13.09
N VAL A 224 9.60 -6.54 12.25
CA VAL A 224 8.71 -5.75 11.38
C VAL A 224 7.73 -4.93 12.22
N ASN A 225 7.05 -5.57 13.17
CA ASN A 225 6.03 -4.94 14.00
C ASN A 225 6.60 -3.80 14.86
N TRP A 226 7.72 -4.06 15.54
CA TRP A 226 8.35 -3.04 16.39
C TRP A 226 8.99 -1.91 15.58
N THR A 227 9.45 -2.18 14.36
CA THR A 227 9.86 -1.09 13.45
C THR A 227 8.68 -0.16 13.15
N VAL A 228 7.49 -0.71 12.87
CA VAL A 228 6.28 0.11 12.65
C VAL A 228 5.87 0.83 13.93
N TYR A 229 5.77 0.12 15.06
CA TYR A 229 5.41 0.75 16.35
C TYR A 229 6.39 1.84 16.76
N ALA A 230 7.68 1.69 16.49
CA ALA A 230 8.67 2.72 16.76
C ALA A 230 8.35 4.03 16.04
N THR A 231 7.86 3.97 14.81
CA THR A 231 7.45 5.18 14.08
C THR A 231 6.23 5.85 14.71
N PHE A 232 5.27 5.07 15.23
CA PHE A 232 4.09 5.62 15.93
C PHE A 232 4.48 6.29 17.24
N ILE A 233 5.34 5.65 18.01
CA ILE A 233 5.84 6.21 19.28
C ILE A 233 6.65 7.48 18.98
N ALA A 234 7.53 7.46 18.00
CA ALA A 234 8.32 8.63 17.62
C ALA A 234 7.43 9.81 17.21
N ASP A 235 6.38 9.56 16.43
CA ASP A 235 5.41 10.58 16.02
C ASP A 235 4.67 11.18 17.22
N GLU A 236 4.23 10.34 18.16
CA GLU A 236 3.55 10.77 19.40
C GLU A 236 4.41 11.70 20.25
N TYR A 237 5.72 11.44 20.32
CA TYR A 237 6.69 12.28 21.03
C TYR A 237 7.26 13.42 20.19
N GLY A 238 6.85 13.55 18.93
CA GLY A 238 7.37 14.56 18.01
C GLY A 238 8.83 14.36 17.66
N VAL A 239 9.33 13.12 17.71
CA VAL A 239 10.69 12.76 17.32
C VAL A 239 10.75 12.43 15.83
N GLY A 240 11.64 13.08 15.11
CA GLY A 240 11.85 12.85 13.71
C GLY A 240 13.30 13.19 13.30
N ARG A 241 13.59 13.08 12.01
CA ARG A 241 14.94 13.30 11.47
C ARG A 241 15.58 14.61 11.90
N ALA A 242 14.78 15.65 12.12
CA ALA A 242 15.29 16.98 12.48
C ALA A 242 15.78 17.09 13.92
N ASN A 243 15.34 16.23 14.83
CA ASN A 243 15.62 16.37 16.26
C ASN A 243 16.00 15.06 16.96
N VAL A 244 16.05 13.92 16.28
CA VAL A 244 16.37 12.63 16.88
C VAL A 244 17.69 12.64 17.68
N ASP A 245 18.73 13.31 17.18
CA ASP A 245 20.04 13.37 17.85
C ASP A 245 20.08 14.38 19.02
N SER A 246 19.10 15.26 19.14
CA SER A 246 19.04 16.32 20.15
C SER A 246 17.84 16.21 21.09
N PHE A 247 17.04 15.18 20.95
CA PHE A 247 15.84 14.96 21.79
C PHE A 247 16.27 14.61 23.22
N ASP A 248 15.54 15.14 24.20
CA ASP A 248 15.80 14.87 25.61
C ASP A 248 15.20 13.51 26.03
N TYR A 249 15.98 12.45 25.82
CA TYR A 249 15.60 11.08 26.16
C TYR A 249 15.55 10.84 27.68
N ASP A 250 16.28 11.59 28.48
CA ASP A 250 16.28 11.47 29.94
C ASP A 250 14.96 11.99 30.53
N ALA A 251 14.42 13.06 29.95
CA ALA A 251 13.11 13.58 30.32
C ALA A 251 11.95 12.73 29.78
N ASN A 252 12.21 11.86 28.81
CA ASN A 252 11.22 11.00 28.14
C ASN A 252 11.65 9.51 28.17
N PRO A 253 11.54 8.84 29.33
CA PRO A 253 12.11 7.49 29.53
C PRO A 253 11.57 6.40 28.60
N GLU A 254 10.34 6.57 28.05
CA GLU A 254 9.78 5.64 27.09
C GLU A 254 10.56 5.69 25.77
N MET A 255 10.79 6.91 25.26
CA MET A 255 11.62 7.10 24.09
C MET A 255 13.08 6.71 24.35
N GLY A 256 13.60 6.97 25.56
CA GLY A 256 14.95 6.53 25.94
C GLY A 256 15.09 5.02 25.85
N ARG A 257 14.10 4.25 26.32
CA ARG A 257 14.11 2.78 26.20
C ARG A 257 13.98 2.27 24.76
N LEU A 258 13.25 3.00 23.93
CA LEU A 258 13.12 2.66 22.50
C LEU A 258 14.43 2.86 21.73
N MET A 259 15.19 3.87 22.13
CA MET A 259 16.46 4.22 21.46
C MET A 259 17.66 3.39 21.95
N GLY A 260 17.54 2.66 23.06
CA GLY A 260 18.57 1.77 23.63
C GLY A 260 19.36 2.43 24.73
#